data_f18f90ee4c5e9d6be621e349c6789eec
#
_entry.id   f18f90ee4c5e9d6be621e349c6789eec
#
_cell.length_a   1.000
_cell.length_b   1.000
_cell.length_c   1.000
_cell.angle_alpha   90.00
_cell.angle_beta   90.00
_cell.angle_gamma   90.00
#
_symmetry.space_group_name_H-M   'P 1'
#
loop_
_entity.id
_entity.type
_entity.pdbx_description
1 polymer ?
#
loop_
_entity_poly.entity_id
_entity_poly.type
_entity_poly.pdbx_seq_one_letter_code
_entity_poly.pdbx_strand_id
1 'polypeptide(L)'
;MSVMSGMDVIVIGAGVSGLTTAVAMSLAGRRVAIFAAEGPSQTTSALAAAIWHPFYQAPDLIYLSRARHTYGAMHRLSSDASSGVSMRPLTEYFRRDAGVPWWADCASGLCRVPPARVPSRFACAYRMDVPVAVTETYLRYLMNMFLELGGRFVPRRIEDPSALLDEVEIVVNCCGFGSRQFGDDALSLSRAVVLRATRDDAVQGCFIDDSDPFAPTYIVERDDDIVLGGTAEPDLTSTVIGQRQIDGIVRRCTRLCEGVAALRIIDARVGFRPVRHSPRVVRDERYARLLHNYGHGGGGFTLSWGCANDIVRLAGEVPSAA
;
A
#
# COMPACT_ATOMS: atom_id res chain seq x y z
N MET A 1 -35.95 2.01 -7.62
CA MET A 1 -35.46 1.10 -6.55
C MET A 1 -34.21 1.71 -5.99
N SER A 2 -34.10 1.85 -4.66
CA SER A 2 -32.90 2.40 -4.03
C SER A 2 -31.65 1.56 -4.44
N VAL A 3 -30.59 2.20 -4.87
CA VAL A 3 -29.30 1.55 -5.21
C VAL A 3 -28.79 0.68 -4.05
N MET A 4 -29.28 0.92 -2.83
CA MET A 4 -28.86 0.27 -1.58
C MET A 4 -29.71 -0.94 -1.19
N SER A 5 -30.84 -1.20 -1.88
CA SER A 5 -31.69 -2.36 -1.53
C SER A 5 -30.88 -3.64 -1.57
N GLY A 6 -30.67 -4.23 -0.39
CA GLY A 6 -30.02 -5.51 -0.22
C GLY A 6 -28.48 -5.48 -0.03
N MET A 7 -27.84 -4.34 0.27
CA MET A 7 -26.44 -4.30 0.67
C MET A 7 -26.31 -4.47 2.19
N ASP A 8 -25.29 -5.22 2.61
CA ASP A 8 -24.97 -5.43 4.04
C ASP A 8 -23.89 -4.47 4.51
N VAL A 9 -22.97 -4.12 3.60
CA VAL A 9 -21.74 -3.35 3.91
C VAL A 9 -21.53 -2.25 2.89
N ILE A 10 -21.16 -1.05 3.37
CA ILE A 10 -20.56 0.02 2.55
C ILE A 10 -19.09 0.17 2.93
N VAL A 11 -18.21 0.08 1.93
CA VAL A 11 -16.81 0.45 2.03
C VAL A 11 -16.62 1.83 1.40
N ILE A 12 -16.02 2.78 2.13
CA ILE A 12 -15.79 4.14 1.64
C ILE A 12 -14.34 4.27 1.19
N GLY A 13 -14.12 4.50 -0.11
CA GLY A 13 -12.81 4.65 -0.75
C GLY A 13 -12.43 3.48 -1.65
N ALA A 14 -11.82 3.81 -2.80
CA ALA A 14 -11.45 2.85 -3.85
C ALA A 14 -9.92 2.69 -4.02
N GLY A 15 -9.12 3.06 -3.01
CA GLY A 15 -7.70 2.73 -2.95
C GLY A 15 -7.47 1.26 -2.60
N VAL A 16 -6.20 0.82 -2.54
CA VAL A 16 -5.85 -0.57 -2.24
C VAL A 16 -6.50 -1.09 -0.96
N SER A 17 -6.57 -0.27 0.09
CA SER A 17 -7.21 -0.63 1.36
C SER A 17 -8.71 -0.89 1.20
N GLY A 18 -9.42 0.00 0.49
CA GLY A 18 -10.86 -0.16 0.24
C GLY A 18 -11.17 -1.34 -0.66
N LEU A 19 -10.42 -1.51 -1.75
CA LEU A 19 -10.61 -2.62 -2.68
C LEU A 19 -10.36 -3.98 -2.03
N THR A 20 -9.25 -4.15 -1.31
CA THR A 20 -8.96 -5.42 -0.61
C THR A 20 -9.98 -5.70 0.48
N THR A 21 -10.44 -4.66 1.20
CA THR A 21 -11.51 -4.79 2.20
C THR A 21 -12.83 -5.23 1.56
N ALA A 22 -13.21 -4.60 0.46
CA ALA A 22 -14.46 -4.94 -0.23
C ALA A 22 -14.44 -6.37 -0.78
N VAL A 23 -13.32 -6.79 -1.41
CA VAL A 23 -13.13 -8.17 -1.88
C VAL A 23 -13.19 -9.15 -0.70
N ALA A 24 -12.47 -8.88 0.39
CA ALA A 24 -12.44 -9.77 1.55
C ALA A 24 -13.82 -9.93 2.20
N MET A 25 -14.58 -8.84 2.33
CA MET A 25 -15.95 -8.86 2.85
C MET A 25 -16.91 -9.63 1.91
N SER A 26 -16.76 -9.45 0.59
CA SER A 26 -17.57 -10.21 -0.40
C SER A 26 -17.24 -11.70 -0.34
N LEU A 27 -15.95 -12.08 -0.23
CA LEU A 27 -15.54 -13.48 -0.05
C LEU A 27 -16.05 -14.08 1.27
N ALA A 28 -16.27 -13.24 2.29
CA ALA A 28 -16.91 -13.64 3.56
C ALA A 28 -18.45 -13.71 3.47
N GLY A 29 -19.02 -13.61 2.27
CA GLY A 29 -20.45 -13.77 2.01
C GLY A 29 -21.30 -12.51 2.23
N ARG A 30 -20.68 -11.33 2.43
CA ARG A 30 -21.40 -10.07 2.57
C ARG A 30 -21.70 -9.44 1.21
N ARG A 31 -22.86 -8.81 1.06
CA ARG A 31 -23.22 -7.98 -0.10
C ARG A 31 -22.64 -6.59 0.10
N VAL A 32 -21.67 -6.20 -0.72
CA VAL A 32 -20.85 -5.02 -0.49
C VAL A 32 -21.04 -3.98 -1.57
N ALA A 33 -21.13 -2.70 -1.18
CA ALA A 33 -20.98 -1.56 -2.08
C ALA A 33 -19.72 -0.75 -1.73
N ILE A 34 -18.98 -0.29 -2.74
CA ILE A 34 -17.92 0.71 -2.58
C ILE A 34 -18.48 2.08 -2.94
N PHE A 35 -18.37 3.04 -2.03
CA PHE A 35 -18.64 4.45 -2.29
C PHE A 35 -17.32 5.21 -2.35
N ALA A 36 -17.04 5.88 -3.46
CA ALA A 36 -15.85 6.69 -3.62
C ALA A 36 -16.12 7.88 -4.55
N ALA A 37 -15.49 9.02 -4.24
CA ALA A 37 -15.58 10.20 -5.10
C ALA A 37 -14.91 9.98 -6.46
N GLU A 38 -13.88 9.14 -6.47
CA GLU A 38 -13.00 8.88 -7.63
C GLU A 38 -12.75 7.37 -7.79
N GLY A 39 -12.44 6.96 -9.01
CA GLY A 39 -12.07 5.58 -9.32
C GLY A 39 -10.67 5.19 -8.80
N PRO A 40 -10.32 3.89 -8.84
CA PRO A 40 -9.04 3.39 -8.29
C PRO A 40 -7.79 4.07 -8.86
N SER A 41 -7.80 4.43 -10.14
CA SER A 41 -6.66 5.06 -10.85
C SER A 41 -6.35 6.48 -10.38
N GLN A 42 -7.27 7.13 -9.68
CA GLN A 42 -7.13 8.51 -9.18
C GLN A 42 -6.75 8.55 -7.69
N THR A 43 -6.54 7.40 -7.08
CA THR A 43 -6.18 7.30 -5.65
C THR A 43 -4.67 7.39 -5.44
N THR A 44 -4.25 7.71 -4.21
CA THR A 44 -2.83 7.65 -3.80
C THR A 44 -2.21 6.26 -4.07
N SER A 45 -3.00 5.20 -4.00
CA SER A 45 -2.54 3.84 -4.28
C SER A 45 -2.04 3.66 -5.71
N ALA A 46 -2.63 4.35 -6.69
CA ALA A 46 -2.19 4.28 -8.09
C ALA A 46 -0.79 4.86 -8.34
N LEU A 47 -0.32 5.71 -7.42
CA LEU A 47 0.98 6.39 -7.52
C LEU A 47 2.10 5.66 -6.75
N ALA A 48 1.77 4.59 -6.02
CA ALA A 48 2.72 3.86 -5.19
C ALA A 48 3.73 3.04 -6.02
N ALA A 49 4.90 2.75 -5.44
CA ALA A 49 5.82 1.75 -5.98
C ALA A 49 5.25 0.33 -5.91
N ALA A 50 4.34 0.10 -4.95
CA ALA A 50 3.57 -1.12 -4.76
C ALA A 50 4.42 -2.39 -4.58
N ILE A 51 5.50 -2.26 -3.86
CA ILE A 51 6.31 -3.37 -3.37
C ILE A 51 5.82 -3.79 -1.97
N TRP A 52 5.78 -5.08 -1.71
CA TRP A 52 5.63 -5.57 -0.35
C TRP A 52 6.97 -5.45 0.37
N HIS A 53 7.02 -4.59 1.35
CA HIS A 53 8.18 -4.37 2.21
C HIS A 53 7.70 -3.86 3.56
N PRO A 54 8.05 -4.51 4.71
CA PRO A 54 7.73 -4.03 6.04
C PRO A 54 8.56 -2.80 6.40
N PHE A 55 8.11 -1.70 5.94
CA PHE A 55 8.78 -0.43 5.95
C PHE A 55 8.58 0.26 7.30
N TYR A 56 9.70 0.66 8.00
CA TYR A 56 9.71 1.84 8.82
C TYR A 56 9.10 1.75 10.23
N GLN A 57 8.70 0.58 10.74
CA GLN A 57 8.07 0.52 12.05
C GLN A 57 8.84 -0.33 13.05
N ALA A 58 8.73 0.04 14.33
CA ALA A 58 9.20 -0.80 15.42
C ALA A 58 8.51 -2.18 15.36
N PRO A 59 9.16 -3.24 15.84
CA PRO A 59 8.58 -4.57 15.90
C PRO A 59 7.22 -4.54 16.61
N ASP A 60 6.16 -4.81 15.85
CA ASP A 60 4.79 -4.92 16.33
C ASP A 60 4.21 -6.22 15.79
N LEU A 61 3.78 -7.11 16.68
CA LEU A 61 3.25 -8.43 16.31
C LEU A 61 1.99 -8.32 15.43
N ILE A 62 1.16 -7.30 15.66
CA ILE A 62 -0.04 -7.08 14.83
C ILE A 62 0.39 -6.65 13.43
N TYR A 63 1.34 -5.72 13.33
CA TYR A 63 1.89 -5.30 12.04
C TYR A 63 2.50 -6.49 11.29
N LEU A 64 3.33 -7.30 11.95
CA LEU A 64 3.95 -8.50 11.36
C LEU A 64 2.91 -9.50 10.88
N SER A 65 1.87 -9.75 11.68
CA SER A 65 0.76 -10.64 11.29
C SER A 65 0.07 -10.17 10.02
N ARG A 66 -0.26 -8.88 9.94
CA ARG A 66 -0.88 -8.25 8.75
C ARG A 66 0.04 -8.32 7.53
N ALA A 67 1.33 -7.99 7.71
CA ALA A 67 2.32 -8.04 6.63
C ALA A 67 2.49 -9.47 6.09
N ARG A 68 2.59 -10.46 6.96
CA ARG A 68 2.68 -11.89 6.59
C ARG A 68 1.43 -12.38 5.86
N HIS A 69 0.24 -12.01 6.34
CA HIS A 69 -1.01 -12.37 5.66
C HIS A 69 -1.05 -11.78 4.25
N THR A 70 -0.66 -10.51 4.10
CA THR A 70 -0.60 -9.82 2.81
C THR A 70 0.43 -10.46 1.88
N TYR A 71 1.62 -10.80 2.39
CA TYR A 71 2.63 -11.53 1.60
C TYR A 71 2.03 -12.80 0.99
N GLY A 72 1.41 -13.64 1.82
CA GLY A 72 0.80 -14.90 1.36
C GLY A 72 -0.33 -14.68 0.34
N ALA A 73 -1.15 -13.65 0.51
CA ALA A 73 -2.20 -13.32 -0.44
C ALA A 73 -1.62 -12.86 -1.79
N MET A 74 -0.67 -11.92 -1.78
CA MET A 74 -0.03 -11.42 -3.01
C MET A 74 0.84 -12.48 -3.69
N HIS A 75 1.50 -13.36 -2.91
CA HIS A 75 2.24 -14.50 -3.47
C HIS A 75 1.31 -15.45 -4.24
N ARG A 76 0.11 -15.74 -3.73
CA ARG A 76 -0.88 -16.53 -4.49
C ARG A 76 -1.34 -15.81 -5.77
N LEU A 77 -1.56 -14.50 -5.68
CA LEU A 77 -1.95 -13.69 -6.84
C LEU A 77 -0.86 -13.61 -7.92
N SER A 78 0.41 -13.77 -7.56
CA SER A 78 1.51 -13.77 -8.55
C SER A 78 1.49 -14.97 -9.51
N SER A 79 0.67 -15.99 -9.23
CA SER A 79 0.43 -17.12 -10.14
C SER A 79 -0.59 -16.80 -11.24
N ASP A 80 -1.32 -15.68 -11.10
CA ASP A 80 -2.27 -15.18 -12.10
C ASP A 80 -1.69 -13.92 -12.78
N ALA A 81 -1.24 -14.06 -14.02
CA ALA A 81 -0.65 -12.96 -14.78
C ALA A 81 -1.59 -11.75 -14.94
N SER A 82 -2.92 -11.96 -14.90
CA SER A 82 -3.90 -10.88 -14.99
C SER A 82 -3.95 -10.00 -13.74
N SER A 83 -3.42 -10.49 -12.61
CA SER A 83 -3.37 -9.75 -11.35
C SER A 83 -2.43 -8.55 -11.39
N GLY A 84 -1.43 -8.56 -12.27
CA GLY A 84 -0.35 -7.58 -12.31
C GLY A 84 0.60 -7.68 -11.12
N VAL A 85 0.58 -8.80 -10.39
CA VAL A 85 1.50 -9.09 -9.28
C VAL A 85 2.56 -10.06 -9.76
N SER A 86 3.83 -9.76 -9.51
CA SER A 86 4.96 -10.65 -9.79
C SER A 86 5.89 -10.75 -8.59
N MET A 87 6.59 -11.89 -8.45
CA MET A 87 7.63 -12.05 -7.43
C MET A 87 8.94 -11.49 -7.96
N ARG A 88 9.59 -10.61 -7.17
CA ARG A 88 10.86 -9.98 -7.53
C ARG A 88 11.89 -10.15 -6.41
N PRO A 89 13.17 -10.35 -6.75
CA PRO A 89 14.22 -10.32 -5.76
C PRO A 89 14.37 -8.89 -5.22
N LEU A 90 14.30 -8.74 -3.90
CA LEU A 90 14.58 -7.51 -3.18
C LEU A 90 15.91 -7.63 -2.47
N THR A 91 16.79 -6.63 -2.63
CA THR A 91 17.98 -6.44 -1.80
C THR A 91 17.82 -5.19 -0.95
N GLU A 92 17.78 -5.35 0.37
CA GLU A 92 17.75 -4.26 1.33
C GLU A 92 19.13 -4.07 1.95
N TYR A 93 19.61 -2.82 1.95
CA TYR A 93 20.92 -2.43 2.44
C TYR A 93 20.83 -1.73 3.78
N PHE A 94 21.75 -2.07 4.70
CA PHE A 94 21.79 -1.51 6.06
C PHE A 94 23.12 -0.83 6.33
N ARG A 95 23.09 0.39 6.87
CA ARG A 95 24.30 1.13 7.28
C ARG A 95 24.91 0.62 8.58
N ARG A 96 24.11 -0.11 9.38
CA ARG A 96 24.55 -0.77 10.61
C ARG A 96 24.12 -2.22 10.56
N ASP A 97 24.96 -3.12 11.02
CA ASP A 97 24.63 -4.53 11.16
C ASP A 97 23.96 -4.75 12.50
N ALA A 98 22.64 -4.75 12.51
CA ALA A 98 21.82 -5.05 13.68
C ALA A 98 21.38 -6.54 13.75
N GLY A 99 22.00 -7.41 12.93
CA GLY A 99 21.59 -8.80 12.78
C GLY A 99 20.45 -8.99 11.80
N VAL A 100 19.74 -10.10 11.95
CA VAL A 100 18.59 -10.44 11.09
C VAL A 100 17.48 -9.40 11.25
N PRO A 101 16.93 -8.86 10.14
CA PRO A 101 15.84 -7.88 10.22
C PRO A 101 14.64 -8.43 11.00
N TRP A 102 13.99 -7.58 11.78
CA TRP A 102 12.86 -7.94 12.66
C TRP A 102 11.65 -8.51 11.91
N TRP A 103 11.53 -8.19 10.63
CA TRP A 103 10.45 -8.66 9.75
C TRP A 103 10.83 -9.96 8.97
N ALA A 104 12.00 -10.52 9.20
CA ALA A 104 12.55 -11.67 8.45
C ALA A 104 11.57 -12.86 8.31
N ASP A 105 10.79 -13.13 9.35
CA ASP A 105 9.83 -14.24 9.39
C ASP A 105 8.54 -13.95 8.58
N CYS A 106 8.40 -12.77 8.00
CA CYS A 106 7.21 -12.43 7.21
C CYS A 106 7.28 -12.91 5.77
N ALA A 107 8.48 -13.15 5.25
CA ALA A 107 8.74 -13.61 3.89
C ALA A 107 9.60 -14.88 3.89
N SER A 108 9.54 -15.64 2.82
CA SER A 108 10.39 -16.82 2.63
C SER A 108 11.68 -16.47 1.92
N GLY A 109 12.73 -17.29 2.12
CA GLY A 109 13.96 -17.21 1.33
C GLY A 109 14.90 -16.07 1.70
N LEU A 110 14.74 -15.44 2.89
CA LEU A 110 15.68 -14.42 3.34
C LEU A 110 17.10 -15.00 3.45
N CYS A 111 18.05 -14.36 2.80
CA CYS A 111 19.46 -14.69 2.91
C CYS A 111 20.31 -13.42 3.06
N ARG A 112 21.41 -13.54 3.82
CA ARG A 112 22.38 -12.47 3.92
C ARG A 112 23.23 -12.40 2.66
N VAL A 113 23.39 -11.22 2.10
CA VAL A 113 24.24 -11.00 0.94
C VAL A 113 25.71 -11.15 1.36
N PRO A 114 26.56 -11.91 0.59
CA PRO A 114 27.97 -12.03 0.88
C PRO A 114 28.66 -10.64 0.98
N PRO A 115 29.52 -10.39 1.97
CA PRO A 115 30.13 -9.08 2.19
C PRO A 115 30.83 -8.49 0.96
N ALA A 116 31.47 -9.32 0.14
CA ALA A 116 32.14 -8.91 -1.10
C ALA A 116 31.18 -8.32 -2.17
N ARG A 117 29.87 -8.54 -2.02
CA ARG A 117 28.81 -8.00 -2.92
C ARG A 117 28.05 -6.83 -2.31
N VAL A 118 28.38 -6.44 -1.07
CA VAL A 118 27.77 -5.29 -0.39
C VAL A 118 28.65 -4.06 -0.67
N PRO A 119 28.10 -2.96 -1.23
CA PRO A 119 28.87 -1.72 -1.42
C PRO A 119 29.44 -1.22 -0.09
N SER A 120 30.68 -0.72 -0.10
CA SER A 120 31.45 -0.36 1.10
C SER A 120 30.80 0.66 2.05
N ARG A 121 29.80 1.41 1.57
CA ARG A 121 29.03 2.36 2.38
C ARG A 121 27.98 1.69 3.27
N PHE A 122 27.71 0.39 3.09
CA PHE A 122 26.77 -0.39 3.88
C PHE A 122 27.51 -1.46 4.70
N ALA A 123 26.99 -1.72 5.89
CA ALA A 123 27.56 -2.74 6.77
C ALA A 123 27.10 -4.16 6.37
N CYS A 124 25.86 -4.30 5.89
CA CYS A 124 25.29 -5.56 5.44
C CYS A 124 24.13 -5.33 4.46
N ALA A 125 23.69 -6.40 3.83
CA ALA A 125 22.46 -6.45 3.06
C ALA A 125 21.80 -7.82 3.20
N TYR A 126 20.48 -7.82 3.02
CA TYR A 126 19.68 -9.04 2.98
C TYR A 126 18.89 -9.09 1.67
N ARG A 127 18.73 -10.31 1.15
CA ARG A 127 17.96 -10.57 -0.08
C ARG A 127 16.83 -11.54 0.22
N MET A 128 15.67 -11.31 -0.40
CA MET A 128 14.49 -12.17 -0.36
C MET A 128 13.67 -11.94 -1.63
N ASP A 129 12.71 -12.83 -1.91
CA ASP A 129 11.74 -12.61 -2.97
C ASP A 129 10.47 -11.99 -2.39
N VAL A 130 9.99 -10.91 -3.00
CA VAL A 130 8.81 -10.17 -2.54
C VAL A 130 7.81 -9.94 -3.67
N PRO A 131 6.52 -9.88 -3.36
CA PRO A 131 5.53 -9.49 -4.34
C PRO A 131 5.63 -7.98 -4.64
N VAL A 132 5.58 -7.67 -5.94
CA VAL A 132 5.52 -6.34 -6.51
C VAL A 132 4.30 -6.27 -7.40
N ALA A 133 3.59 -5.14 -7.40
CA ALA A 133 2.41 -4.96 -8.22
C ALA A 133 2.56 -3.80 -9.23
N VAL A 134 2.13 -4.01 -10.47
CA VAL A 134 1.83 -2.93 -11.41
C VAL A 134 0.52 -2.30 -10.96
N THR A 135 0.59 -1.12 -10.33
CA THR A 135 -0.52 -0.52 -9.59
C THR A 135 -1.81 -0.40 -10.39
N GLU A 136 -1.70 0.04 -11.65
CA GLU A 136 -2.86 0.22 -12.52
C GLU A 136 -3.56 -1.12 -12.81
N THR A 137 -2.79 -2.16 -13.14
CA THR A 137 -3.30 -3.50 -13.42
C THR A 137 -3.88 -4.13 -12.16
N TYR A 138 -3.15 -4.05 -11.03
CA TYR A 138 -3.59 -4.66 -9.78
C TYR A 138 -4.86 -4.03 -9.20
N LEU A 139 -4.97 -2.69 -9.20
CA LEU A 139 -6.18 -2.03 -8.71
C LEU A 139 -7.39 -2.31 -9.61
N ARG A 140 -7.18 -2.39 -10.93
CA ARG A 140 -8.22 -2.80 -11.88
C ARG A 140 -8.63 -4.27 -11.65
N TYR A 141 -7.67 -5.16 -11.43
CA TYR A 141 -7.91 -6.56 -11.11
C TYR A 141 -8.77 -6.71 -9.85
N LEU A 142 -8.41 -6.00 -8.77
CA LEU A 142 -9.19 -6.01 -7.53
C LEU A 142 -10.62 -5.49 -7.73
N MET A 143 -10.78 -4.43 -8.52
CA MET A 143 -12.11 -3.89 -8.86
C MET A 143 -12.93 -4.91 -9.65
N ASN A 144 -12.34 -5.57 -10.65
CA ASN A 144 -13.03 -6.59 -11.45
C ASN A 144 -13.44 -7.78 -10.57
N MET A 145 -12.52 -8.30 -9.76
CA MET A 145 -12.81 -9.36 -8.78
C MET A 145 -13.97 -8.97 -7.85
N PHE A 146 -13.99 -7.74 -7.34
CA PHE A 146 -15.07 -7.22 -6.52
C PHE A 146 -16.41 -7.22 -7.25
N LEU A 147 -16.45 -6.77 -8.50
CA LEU A 147 -17.65 -6.74 -9.32
C LEU A 147 -18.15 -8.15 -9.68
N GLU A 148 -17.26 -9.08 -10.00
CA GLU A 148 -17.55 -10.49 -10.27
C GLU A 148 -18.15 -11.21 -9.05
N LEU A 149 -17.76 -10.80 -7.83
CA LEU A 149 -18.36 -11.26 -6.58
C LEU A 149 -19.73 -10.62 -6.29
N GLY A 150 -20.29 -9.85 -7.24
CA GLY A 150 -21.59 -9.19 -7.10
C GLY A 150 -21.52 -7.84 -6.38
N GLY A 151 -20.35 -7.31 -6.14
CA GLY A 151 -20.13 -6.00 -5.53
C GLY A 151 -20.63 -4.85 -6.42
N ARG A 152 -20.90 -3.70 -5.82
CA ARG A 152 -21.36 -2.50 -6.55
C ARG A 152 -20.44 -1.32 -6.29
N PHE A 153 -19.97 -0.66 -7.35
CA PHE A 153 -19.25 0.60 -7.26
C PHE A 153 -20.21 1.78 -7.50
N VAL A 154 -20.21 2.73 -6.56
CA VAL A 154 -21.07 3.92 -6.61
C VAL A 154 -20.18 5.15 -6.52
N PRO A 155 -20.07 5.99 -7.58
CA PRO A 155 -19.35 7.24 -7.54
C PRO A 155 -20.12 8.25 -6.67
N ARG A 156 -19.71 8.35 -5.39
CA ARG A 156 -20.34 9.22 -4.39
C ARG A 156 -19.29 9.67 -3.37
N ARG A 157 -19.18 10.99 -3.16
CA ARG A 157 -18.43 11.57 -2.05
C ARG A 157 -19.24 11.42 -0.76
N ILE A 158 -18.59 10.96 0.29
CA ILE A 158 -19.20 10.84 1.62
C ILE A 158 -18.65 11.95 2.51
N GLU A 159 -19.54 12.67 3.16
CA GLU A 159 -19.19 13.74 4.11
C GLU A 159 -19.27 13.27 5.57
N ASP A 160 -20.19 12.35 5.85
CA ASP A 160 -20.35 11.72 7.17
C ASP A 160 -20.56 10.20 7.02
N PRO A 161 -19.56 9.38 7.41
CA PRO A 161 -19.69 7.93 7.40
C PRO A 161 -20.81 7.40 8.30
N SER A 162 -21.11 8.08 9.41
CA SER A 162 -22.11 7.61 10.38
C SER A 162 -23.53 7.68 9.84
N ALA A 163 -23.81 8.62 8.95
CA ALA A 163 -25.13 8.72 8.31
C ALA A 163 -25.48 7.51 7.42
N LEU A 164 -24.48 6.75 6.96
CA LEU A 164 -24.71 5.53 6.18
C LEU A 164 -25.16 4.33 7.02
N LEU A 165 -25.04 4.41 8.35
CA LEU A 165 -25.45 3.35 9.27
C LEU A 165 -26.97 3.15 9.31
N ASP A 166 -27.74 4.10 8.81
CA ASP A 166 -29.19 3.98 8.61
C ASP A 166 -29.52 3.20 7.32
N GLU A 167 -28.56 3.07 6.40
CA GLU A 167 -28.74 2.42 5.10
C GLU A 167 -28.27 0.96 5.09
N VAL A 168 -27.23 0.60 5.90
CA VAL A 168 -26.59 -0.72 5.92
C VAL A 168 -26.22 -1.17 7.33
N GLU A 169 -25.90 -2.47 7.45
CA GLU A 169 -25.46 -3.07 8.71
C GLU A 169 -24.08 -2.57 9.15
N ILE A 170 -23.13 -2.45 8.21
CA ILE A 170 -21.74 -2.09 8.51
C ILE A 170 -21.23 -1.05 7.51
N VAL A 171 -20.51 -0.06 8.03
CA VAL A 171 -19.75 0.91 7.23
C VAL A 171 -18.26 0.75 7.51
N VAL A 172 -17.44 0.70 6.48
CA VAL A 172 -15.97 0.64 6.62
C VAL A 172 -15.33 1.86 5.98
N ASN A 173 -14.72 2.71 6.81
CA ASN A 173 -13.98 3.89 6.33
C ASN A 173 -12.57 3.51 5.88
N CYS A 174 -12.34 3.56 4.56
CA CYS A 174 -11.05 3.34 3.89
C CYS A 174 -10.59 4.61 3.12
N CYS A 175 -10.97 5.81 3.58
CA CYS A 175 -10.77 7.07 2.85
C CYS A 175 -9.32 7.58 2.84
N GLY A 176 -8.37 6.85 3.41
CA GLY A 176 -6.99 7.32 3.50
C GLY A 176 -6.90 8.68 4.18
N PHE A 177 -6.30 9.69 3.52
CA PHE A 177 -6.20 11.05 4.08
C PHE A 177 -7.56 11.75 4.21
N GLY A 178 -8.54 11.37 3.40
CA GLY A 178 -9.92 11.88 3.51
C GLY A 178 -10.56 11.63 4.88
N SER A 179 -10.06 10.64 5.65
CA SER A 179 -10.54 10.37 7.00
C SER A 179 -10.29 11.51 8.02
N ARG A 180 -9.39 12.44 7.69
CA ARG A 180 -9.19 13.65 8.52
C ARG A 180 -10.45 14.52 8.61
N GLN A 181 -11.22 14.63 7.52
CA GLN A 181 -12.50 15.37 7.53
C GLN A 181 -13.56 14.74 8.44
N PHE A 182 -13.36 13.47 8.85
CA PHE A 182 -14.23 12.75 9.77
C PHE A 182 -13.74 12.81 11.24
N GLY A 183 -12.85 13.75 11.55
CA GLY A 183 -12.39 14.04 12.92
C GLY A 183 -11.15 13.28 13.36
N ASP A 184 -10.35 12.71 12.45
CA ASP A 184 -9.06 12.11 12.83
C ASP A 184 -7.91 13.13 12.70
N ASP A 185 -7.71 13.92 13.73
CA ASP A 185 -6.63 14.92 13.80
C ASP A 185 -5.23 14.31 13.95
N ALA A 186 -5.14 13.03 14.34
CA ALA A 186 -3.87 12.30 14.41
C ALA A 186 -3.34 11.88 13.04
N LEU A 187 -4.14 12.05 11.98
CA LEU A 187 -3.75 11.74 10.61
C LEU A 187 -2.99 12.91 9.99
N SER A 188 -1.72 12.71 9.67
CA SER A 188 -0.87 13.68 8.98
C SER A 188 -0.65 13.30 7.50
N LEU A 189 -0.13 14.24 6.74
CA LEU A 189 0.20 14.08 5.33
C LEU A 189 1.71 14.02 5.15
N SER A 190 2.21 13.08 4.34
CA SER A 190 3.58 13.10 3.87
C SER A 190 3.60 13.07 2.34
N ARG A 191 4.07 14.16 1.75
CA ARG A 191 4.28 14.25 0.30
C ARG A 191 5.43 13.37 -0.12
N ALA A 192 5.27 12.66 -1.22
CA ALA A 192 6.29 11.82 -1.82
C ALA A 192 6.42 12.11 -3.31
N VAL A 193 7.65 12.27 -3.78
CA VAL A 193 7.97 12.27 -5.22
C VAL A 193 8.50 10.90 -5.58
N VAL A 194 7.96 10.34 -6.65
CA VAL A 194 8.43 9.09 -7.28
C VAL A 194 8.62 9.32 -8.76
N LEU A 195 9.58 8.62 -9.36
CA LEU A 195 9.84 8.66 -10.80
C LEU A 195 9.48 7.32 -11.41
N ARG A 196 8.95 7.36 -12.62
CA ARG A 196 8.84 6.17 -13.47
C ARG A 196 9.90 6.24 -14.56
N ALA A 197 10.57 5.13 -14.77
CA ALA A 197 11.59 4.99 -15.78
C ALA A 197 11.28 3.80 -16.70
N THR A 198 11.88 3.80 -17.91
CA THR A 198 11.79 2.67 -18.81
C THR A 198 12.38 1.43 -18.16
N ARG A 199 11.79 0.27 -18.47
CA ARG A 199 12.40 -0.99 -18.10
C ARG A 199 13.66 -1.23 -18.94
N ASP A 200 14.71 -1.72 -18.28
CA ASP A 200 15.99 -2.07 -18.90
C ASP A 200 16.64 -3.21 -18.12
N ASP A 201 17.27 -4.15 -18.79
CA ASP A 201 17.93 -5.32 -18.20
C ASP A 201 19.16 -4.95 -17.35
N ALA A 202 19.65 -3.72 -17.42
CA ALA A 202 20.67 -3.19 -16.55
C ALA A 202 20.23 -3.08 -15.09
N VAL A 203 18.88 -3.13 -14.82
CA VAL A 203 18.31 -3.12 -13.48
C VAL A 203 17.45 -4.37 -13.32
N GLN A 204 17.95 -5.33 -12.53
CA GLN A 204 17.26 -6.59 -12.24
C GLN A 204 16.95 -6.69 -10.75
N GLY A 205 15.66 -6.72 -10.41
CA GLY A 205 15.16 -6.79 -9.04
C GLY A 205 14.94 -5.43 -8.40
N CYS A 206 14.68 -5.49 -7.11
CA CYS A 206 14.37 -4.32 -6.28
C CYS A 206 15.52 -4.04 -5.31
N PHE A 207 15.72 -2.77 -4.99
CA PHE A 207 16.78 -2.33 -4.07
C PHE A 207 16.24 -1.26 -3.13
N ILE A 208 16.58 -1.35 -1.83
CA ILE A 208 16.11 -0.41 -0.81
C ILE A 208 17.26 0.02 0.10
N ASP A 209 17.34 1.33 0.39
CA ASP A 209 18.09 1.95 1.48
C ASP A 209 17.15 2.93 2.21
N ASP A 210 16.62 2.52 3.35
CA ASP A 210 15.70 3.30 4.19
C ASP A 210 16.43 4.04 5.32
N SER A 211 17.74 4.17 5.25
CA SER A 211 18.56 4.79 6.29
C SER A 211 18.29 6.30 6.49
N ASP A 212 17.72 6.96 5.47
CA ASP A 212 17.27 8.35 5.55
C ASP A 212 15.73 8.40 5.48
N PRO A 213 15.05 8.74 6.59
CA PRO A 213 13.59 8.74 6.64
C PRO A 213 12.95 9.85 5.78
N PHE A 214 13.69 10.91 5.44
CA PHE A 214 13.19 12.00 4.59
C PHE A 214 13.51 11.80 3.10
N ALA A 215 14.48 10.94 2.81
CA ALA A 215 14.92 10.62 1.46
C ALA A 215 15.07 9.10 1.25
N PRO A 216 14.02 8.30 1.54
CA PRO A 216 14.08 6.85 1.33
C PRO A 216 14.48 6.59 -0.12
N THR A 217 15.41 5.67 -0.31
CA THR A 217 15.92 5.35 -1.64
C THR A 217 15.47 3.94 -2.00
N TYR A 218 14.69 3.81 -3.06
CA TYR A 218 14.23 2.52 -3.55
C TYR A 218 14.18 2.47 -5.07
N ILE A 219 14.45 1.29 -5.60
CA ILE A 219 14.32 0.93 -7.00
C ILE A 219 13.38 -0.27 -7.01
N VAL A 220 12.27 -0.17 -7.72
CA VAL A 220 11.29 -1.26 -7.81
C VAL A 220 11.09 -1.63 -9.28
N GLU A 221 11.65 -2.77 -9.66
CA GLU A 221 11.42 -3.36 -10.98
C GLU A 221 10.01 -3.95 -11.02
N ARG A 222 9.19 -3.45 -11.94
CA ARG A 222 7.87 -3.99 -12.26
C ARG A 222 7.89 -4.59 -13.68
N ASP A 223 6.79 -5.21 -14.09
CA ASP A 223 6.74 -5.84 -15.42
C ASP A 223 6.83 -4.81 -16.54
N ASP A 224 6.24 -3.62 -16.36
CA ASP A 224 6.11 -2.60 -17.41
C ASP A 224 7.13 -1.46 -17.29
N ASP A 225 7.64 -1.18 -16.08
CA ASP A 225 8.49 -0.03 -15.80
C ASP A 225 9.37 -0.27 -14.55
N ILE A 226 10.21 0.72 -14.26
CA ILE A 226 10.97 0.78 -13.01
C ILE A 226 10.54 2.03 -12.25
N VAL A 227 10.17 1.86 -10.98
CA VAL A 227 9.87 2.97 -10.09
C VAL A 227 11.11 3.32 -9.27
N LEU A 228 11.50 4.59 -9.32
CA LEU A 228 12.61 5.14 -8.54
C LEU A 228 12.05 6.08 -7.46
N GLY A 229 12.46 5.90 -6.24
CA GLY A 229 12.01 6.74 -5.15
C GLY A 229 13.06 7.01 -4.11
N GLY A 230 12.85 7.91 -3.23
CA GLY A 230 11.76 8.89 -3.27
C GLY A 230 12.05 10.03 -2.31
N THR A 231 10.98 10.73 -1.95
CA THR A 231 11.02 11.71 -0.87
C THR A 231 9.95 11.37 0.19
N ALA A 232 10.14 11.92 1.40
CA ALA A 232 9.11 11.91 2.43
C ALA A 232 9.13 13.29 3.09
N GLU A 233 8.21 14.15 2.66
CA GLU A 233 8.15 15.58 3.03
C GLU A 233 6.88 15.79 3.87
N PRO A 234 7.03 15.84 5.22
CA PRO A 234 5.88 16.02 6.11
C PRO A 234 5.15 17.33 5.83
N ASP A 235 3.83 17.29 5.89
CA ASP A 235 2.90 18.42 5.81
C ASP A 235 3.03 19.31 4.57
N LEU A 236 3.81 18.90 3.57
CA LEU A 236 3.92 19.61 2.30
C LEU A 236 2.81 19.18 1.34
N THR A 237 2.01 20.15 0.86
CA THR A 237 0.85 19.93 -0.01
C THR A 237 1.07 20.29 -1.48
N SER A 238 2.24 20.87 -1.81
CA SER A 238 2.57 21.28 -3.19
C SER A 238 2.65 20.05 -4.12
N THR A 239 2.05 20.17 -5.30
CA THR A 239 2.18 19.20 -6.39
C THR A 239 3.34 19.50 -7.35
N VAL A 240 4.03 20.63 -7.15
CA VAL A 240 5.15 21.03 -8.00
C VAL A 240 6.38 20.16 -7.72
N ILE A 241 6.98 19.63 -8.76
CA ILE A 241 8.23 18.86 -8.70
C ILE A 241 9.35 19.67 -9.32
N GLY A 242 10.39 19.96 -8.54
CA GLY A 242 11.58 20.67 -9.03
C GLY A 242 12.61 19.71 -9.64
N GLN A 243 13.36 20.19 -10.65
CA GLN A 243 14.40 19.39 -11.31
C GLN A 243 15.42 18.84 -10.31
N ARG A 244 15.78 19.62 -9.27
CA ARG A 244 16.72 19.16 -8.21
C ARG A 244 16.22 17.94 -7.44
N GLN A 245 14.88 17.78 -7.29
CA GLN A 245 14.30 16.60 -6.63
C GLN A 245 14.45 15.38 -7.54
N ILE A 246 14.17 15.52 -8.84
CA ILE A 246 14.35 14.47 -9.85
C ILE A 246 15.81 14.01 -9.87
N ASP A 247 16.75 14.95 -10.06
CA ASP A 247 18.20 14.65 -10.10
C ASP A 247 18.69 14.02 -8.79
N GLY A 248 18.13 14.46 -7.67
CA GLY A 248 18.43 13.91 -6.35
C GLY A 248 18.02 12.44 -6.21
N ILE A 249 16.81 12.08 -6.67
CA ILE A 249 16.30 10.70 -6.67
C ILE A 249 17.18 9.84 -7.59
N VAL A 250 17.37 10.25 -8.85
CA VAL A 250 18.19 9.50 -9.82
C VAL A 250 19.57 9.23 -9.25
N ARG A 251 20.26 10.27 -8.73
CA ARG A 251 21.60 10.14 -8.17
C ARG A 251 21.65 9.16 -6.98
N ARG A 252 20.66 9.16 -6.09
CA ARG A 252 20.61 8.21 -4.98
C ARG A 252 20.38 6.78 -5.48
N CYS A 253 19.43 6.57 -6.40
CA CYS A 253 19.16 5.28 -7.00
C CYS A 253 20.36 4.74 -7.79
N THR A 254 21.06 5.58 -8.57
CA THR A 254 22.28 5.17 -9.29
C THR A 254 23.37 4.67 -8.34
N ARG A 255 23.45 5.25 -7.12
CA ARG A 255 24.39 4.74 -6.11
C ARG A 255 24.02 3.36 -5.58
N LEU A 256 22.73 2.97 -5.59
CA LEU A 256 22.31 1.62 -5.22
C LEU A 256 22.51 0.62 -6.36
N CYS A 257 22.19 1.03 -7.59
CA CYS A 257 22.29 0.22 -8.79
C CYS A 257 22.76 1.11 -9.94
N GLU A 258 23.98 0.88 -10.44
CA GLU A 258 24.60 1.68 -11.51
C GLU A 258 23.77 1.67 -12.80
N GLY A 259 23.05 0.57 -13.08
CA GLY A 259 22.17 0.44 -14.24
C GLY A 259 21.09 1.53 -14.33
N VAL A 260 20.73 2.18 -13.21
CA VAL A 260 19.78 3.31 -13.21
C VAL A 260 20.26 4.48 -14.06
N ALA A 261 21.57 4.67 -14.22
CA ALA A 261 22.13 5.75 -15.05
C ALA A 261 21.77 5.63 -16.54
N ALA A 262 21.43 4.43 -17.02
CA ALA A 262 21.03 4.16 -18.41
C ALA A 262 19.52 4.36 -18.63
N LEU A 263 18.71 4.45 -17.56
CA LEU A 263 17.26 4.52 -17.67
C LEU A 263 16.80 5.90 -18.18
N ARG A 264 15.79 5.90 -19.04
CA ARG A 264 15.06 7.11 -19.43
C ARG A 264 13.90 7.32 -18.46
N ILE A 265 13.85 8.49 -17.81
CA ILE A 265 12.70 8.88 -16.98
C ILE A 265 11.49 9.13 -17.88
N ILE A 266 10.38 8.45 -17.59
CA ILE A 266 9.11 8.58 -18.31
C ILE A 266 8.32 9.75 -17.74
N ASP A 267 8.12 9.76 -16.42
CA ASP A 267 7.41 10.79 -15.69
C ASP A 267 7.87 10.90 -14.22
N ALA A 268 7.48 12.00 -13.60
CA ALA A 268 7.63 12.22 -12.17
C ALA A 268 6.25 12.50 -11.56
N ARG A 269 5.94 11.89 -10.43
CA ARG A 269 4.62 11.94 -9.79
C ARG A 269 4.72 12.34 -8.33
N VAL A 270 3.70 13.08 -7.86
CA VAL A 270 3.52 13.41 -6.45
C VAL A 270 2.40 12.55 -5.88
N GLY A 271 2.70 11.85 -4.80
CA GLY A 271 1.71 11.15 -3.99
C GLY A 271 1.66 11.71 -2.56
N PHE A 272 0.50 11.60 -1.93
CA PHE A 272 0.29 12.06 -0.56
C PHE A 272 -0.03 10.88 0.34
N ARG A 273 0.93 10.48 1.19
CA ARG A 273 0.79 9.36 2.10
C ARG A 273 -0.01 9.77 3.33
N PRO A 274 -1.11 9.06 3.67
CA PRO A 274 -1.84 9.28 4.92
C PRO A 274 -1.10 8.62 6.09
N VAL A 275 -0.38 9.40 6.89
CA VAL A 275 0.51 8.90 7.94
C VAL A 275 -0.18 8.99 9.30
N ARG A 276 -0.18 7.89 10.03
CA ARG A 276 -0.47 7.79 11.47
C ARG A 276 0.67 7.06 12.17
N HIS A 277 0.77 7.22 13.48
CA HIS A 277 1.72 6.46 14.30
C HIS A 277 1.52 4.94 14.13
N SER A 278 0.26 4.50 14.07
CA SER A 278 -0.12 3.13 13.65
C SER A 278 -1.36 3.20 12.75
N PRO A 279 -1.50 2.26 11.78
CA PRO A 279 -2.72 2.17 10.99
C PRO A 279 -3.96 2.03 11.87
N ARG A 280 -5.01 2.77 11.54
CA ARG A 280 -6.28 2.65 12.25
C ARG A 280 -7.10 1.52 11.64
N VAL A 281 -7.01 0.34 12.24
CA VAL A 281 -7.78 -0.86 11.85
C VAL A 281 -8.55 -1.31 13.09
N VAL A 282 -9.66 -0.64 13.33
CA VAL A 282 -10.43 -0.74 14.57
C VAL A 282 -11.90 -0.43 14.33
N ARG A 283 -12.73 -0.77 15.31
CA ARG A 283 -14.10 -0.29 15.47
C ARG A 283 -14.10 1.17 15.95
N ASP A 284 -15.05 1.98 15.49
CA ASP A 284 -15.26 3.33 15.99
C ASP A 284 -15.76 3.28 17.46
N GLU A 285 -15.32 4.23 18.28
CA GLU A 285 -15.66 4.28 19.69
C GLU A 285 -17.13 4.68 19.95
N ARG A 286 -17.73 5.45 19.05
CA ARG A 286 -19.10 5.96 19.17
C ARG A 286 -20.10 5.09 18.42
N TYR A 287 -19.67 4.47 17.31
CA TYR A 287 -20.54 3.75 16.41
C TYR A 287 -20.05 2.32 16.23
N ALA A 288 -20.64 1.36 16.94
CA ALA A 288 -20.21 -0.04 16.91
C ALA A 288 -20.22 -0.68 15.53
N ARG A 289 -21.00 -0.15 14.58
CA ARG A 289 -21.15 -0.64 13.20
C ARG A 289 -20.29 0.13 12.19
N LEU A 290 -19.50 1.13 12.64
CA LEU A 290 -18.51 1.83 11.83
C LEU A 290 -17.10 1.27 12.13
N LEU A 291 -16.43 0.79 11.10
CA LEU A 291 -15.07 0.27 11.16
C LEU A 291 -14.13 1.19 10.40
N HIS A 292 -12.86 1.18 10.77
CA HIS A 292 -11.82 2.00 10.13
C HIS A 292 -10.69 1.14 9.59
N ASN A 293 -10.21 1.44 8.39
CA ASN A 293 -9.05 0.81 7.77
C ASN A 293 -8.28 1.82 6.93
N TYR A 294 -7.46 2.66 7.58
CA TYR A 294 -6.70 3.73 6.93
C TYR A 294 -5.46 4.13 7.74
N GLY A 295 -4.68 5.11 7.23
CA GLY A 295 -3.52 5.66 7.93
C GLY A 295 -2.25 4.82 7.82
N HIS A 296 -2.12 4.05 6.72
CA HIS A 296 -1.02 3.10 6.53
C HIS A 296 0.31 3.73 6.12
N GLY A 297 0.38 5.07 5.95
CA GLY A 297 1.60 5.75 5.49
C GLY A 297 2.11 5.18 4.16
N GLY A 298 3.38 4.76 4.14
CA GLY A 298 3.98 4.07 2.99
C GLY A 298 3.65 2.59 2.87
N GLY A 299 3.07 1.96 3.92
CA GLY A 299 2.85 0.51 4.02
C GLY A 299 1.50 0.00 3.49
N GLY A 300 0.75 0.80 2.73
CA GLY A 300 -0.60 0.43 2.30
C GLY A 300 -0.67 -0.89 1.53
N PHE A 301 0.24 -1.14 0.59
CA PHE A 301 0.31 -2.42 -0.14
C PHE A 301 0.79 -3.56 0.75
N THR A 302 1.78 -3.32 1.61
CA THR A 302 2.34 -4.31 2.54
C THR A 302 1.30 -4.84 3.53
N LEU A 303 0.32 -4.02 3.92
CA LEU A 303 -0.65 -4.35 4.95
C LEU A 303 -2.05 -4.66 4.44
N SER A 304 -2.33 -4.43 3.15
CA SER A 304 -3.67 -4.35 2.57
C SER A 304 -4.56 -5.54 2.90
N TRP A 305 -4.16 -6.76 2.56
CA TRP A 305 -4.95 -7.97 2.80
C TRP A 305 -5.01 -8.36 4.28
N GLY A 306 -3.93 -8.12 5.03
CA GLY A 306 -3.93 -8.39 6.47
C GLY A 306 -4.87 -7.46 7.22
N CYS A 307 -4.89 -6.17 6.88
CA CYS A 307 -5.86 -5.23 7.43
C CYS A 307 -7.30 -5.55 7.01
N ALA A 308 -7.50 -5.95 5.75
CA ALA A 308 -8.81 -6.38 5.27
C ALA A 308 -9.34 -7.61 6.04
N ASN A 309 -8.46 -8.59 6.31
CA ASN A 309 -8.81 -9.76 7.12
C ASN A 309 -9.21 -9.37 8.56
N ASP A 310 -8.50 -8.42 9.18
CA ASP A 310 -8.88 -7.91 10.49
C ASP A 310 -10.25 -7.20 10.47
N ILE A 311 -10.56 -6.46 9.41
CA ILE A 311 -11.88 -5.83 9.23
C ILE A 311 -12.99 -6.89 9.11
N VAL A 312 -12.75 -7.98 8.37
CA VAL A 312 -13.71 -9.09 8.27
C VAL A 312 -13.98 -9.69 9.65
N ARG A 313 -12.92 -9.92 10.45
CA ARG A 313 -13.08 -10.42 11.82
C ARG A 313 -13.86 -9.45 12.70
N LEU A 314 -13.51 -8.16 12.70
CA LEU A 314 -14.23 -7.13 13.45
C LEU A 314 -15.70 -7.03 13.03
N ALA A 315 -15.99 -7.19 11.74
CA ALA A 315 -17.37 -7.19 11.23
C ALA A 315 -18.19 -8.39 11.74
N GLY A 316 -17.55 -9.56 11.89
CA GLY A 316 -18.21 -10.74 12.47
C GLY A 316 -18.53 -10.61 13.97
N GLU A 317 -17.89 -9.68 14.66
CA GLU A 317 -18.14 -9.37 16.08
C GLU A 317 -19.21 -8.28 16.28
N VAL A 318 -19.77 -7.70 15.19
CA VAL A 318 -20.86 -6.73 15.29
C VAL A 318 -22.14 -7.47 15.65
N PRO A 319 -22.87 -7.09 16.74
CA PRO A 319 -24.16 -7.65 17.04
C PRO A 319 -25.12 -7.40 15.87
N SER A 320 -25.86 -8.43 15.44
CA SER A 320 -26.95 -8.25 14.48
C SER A 320 -27.90 -7.18 15.00
N ALA A 321 -28.30 -6.24 14.16
CA ALA A 321 -29.38 -5.32 14.50
C ALA A 321 -30.62 -6.15 14.79
N ALA A 322 -31.15 -6.03 16.02
CA ALA A 322 -32.36 -6.72 16.46
C ALA A 322 -33.60 -6.20 15.73
#